data_71262fbda402a7339a201d7cadc872f2
#
_entry.id   71262fbda402a7339a201d7cadc872f2
#
_cell.length_a   1.000
_cell.length_b   1.000
_cell.length_c   1.000
_cell.angle_alpha   90.00
_cell.angle_beta   90.00
_cell.angle_gamma   90.00
#
_symmetry.space_group_name_H-M   'P 1'
#
loop_
_entity.id
_entity.type
_entity.pdbx_description
1 polymer ?
#
loop_
_entity_poly.entity_id
_entity_poly.type
_entity_poly.pdbx_seq_one_letter_code
_entity_poly.pdbx_strand_id
1 'polypeptide(L)'
;MAEAVSASHPWRDVASAAGVRASDLDDRVVTLLDRQAALIQREEDVHRILHRIVLAGGSLAELCSDLVSVLGEDGRAVALVTTTDGRVLAEGGAPEVRELVHGLDCFDRTGRLIVESEPVGLRTGQGERVRRAMVRISAGSTDLGRIAAFTMDRPLHDEDLHLLQGAATVAALAMTKDQAVAAVESKYRAEFLRDALSGRAGRDAEAVAHAESLGWNIDRPMVVVVAETDENDDVTHRSPEEVRALQQRFVRAWVQAVAARDATIPVAGFSQEVVALFPAAGQDSAGSLRTVSEVVRVVAGDGGGGRRTFATGVSRPVTSLAGLPQAYDEALKAVSVGRQMHGPSAVAHFDDLGIYRLLALIPDSTDLRRFVEESLKELAGDDAPENADLRRTLSVLIDTNMNVAEAARTLFFHYNTLRYRIAKLERMLGPFGSDPQLRLTLALALKIHDMRGI
;
A
#
# COMPACT_ATOMS: atom_id res chain seq x y z
N MET A 1 -32.43 25.65 45.64
CA MET A 1 -31.90 24.60 46.50
C MET A 1 -30.97 23.77 45.62
N ALA A 2 -29.69 24.10 45.67
CA ALA A 2 -28.65 23.39 44.92
C ALA A 2 -27.99 22.43 45.91
N GLU A 3 -28.20 21.13 45.77
CA GLU A 3 -27.40 20.13 46.41
C GLU A 3 -26.02 20.08 45.74
N ALA A 4 -25.04 20.64 46.43
CA ALA A 4 -23.64 20.44 46.12
C ALA A 4 -23.32 18.95 46.35
N VAL A 5 -23.05 18.21 45.27
CA VAL A 5 -22.43 16.90 45.33
C VAL A 5 -21.03 17.10 45.94
N SER A 6 -20.93 16.83 47.24
CA SER A 6 -19.66 16.81 47.97
C SER A 6 -18.80 15.67 47.39
N ALA A 7 -17.79 16.01 46.61
CA ALA A 7 -16.75 15.07 46.24
C ALA A 7 -16.06 14.57 47.52
N SER A 8 -16.35 13.32 47.93
CA SER A 8 -15.73 12.68 49.09
C SER A 8 -14.25 12.39 48.71
N HIS A 9 -13.34 13.16 49.27
CA HIS A 9 -11.91 12.88 49.14
C HIS A 9 -11.53 11.64 49.96
N PRO A 10 -10.99 10.57 49.35
CA PRO A 10 -10.75 9.27 50.02
C PRO A 10 -9.96 9.37 51.32
N TRP A 11 -9.01 10.31 51.44
CA TRP A 11 -8.22 10.50 52.63
C TRP A 11 -9.02 11.06 53.81
N ARG A 12 -10.14 11.76 53.58
CA ARG A 12 -11.01 12.31 54.64
C ARG A 12 -11.72 11.22 55.41
N ASP A 13 -12.07 10.15 54.72
CA ASP A 13 -12.69 8.97 55.35
C ASP A 13 -11.66 8.23 56.22
N VAL A 14 -10.41 8.12 55.71
CA VAL A 14 -9.29 7.53 56.49
C VAL A 14 -8.92 8.40 57.68
N ALA A 15 -8.85 9.71 57.53
CA ALA A 15 -8.57 10.65 58.64
C ALA A 15 -9.68 10.62 59.70
N SER A 16 -10.94 10.54 59.25
CA SER A 16 -12.09 10.41 60.14
C SER A 16 -12.07 9.09 60.91
N ALA A 17 -11.71 7.97 60.25
CA ALA A 17 -11.54 6.67 60.91
C ALA A 17 -10.37 6.66 61.91
N ALA A 18 -9.34 7.49 61.70
CA ALA A 18 -8.21 7.70 62.60
C ALA A 18 -8.46 8.75 63.71
N GLY A 19 -9.67 9.32 63.75
CA GLY A 19 -10.04 10.32 64.79
C GLY A 19 -9.47 11.73 64.51
N VAL A 20 -8.94 12.00 63.33
CA VAL A 20 -8.37 13.32 62.97
C VAL A 20 -9.44 14.10 62.17
N ARG A 21 -9.79 15.30 62.62
CA ARG A 21 -10.69 16.17 61.89
C ARG A 21 -9.90 16.98 60.85
N ALA A 22 -10.44 17.08 59.61
CA ALA A 22 -9.84 17.87 58.55
C ALA A 22 -9.66 19.36 58.95
N SER A 23 -10.46 19.86 59.87
CA SER A 23 -10.35 21.21 60.45
C SER A 23 -9.13 21.43 61.33
N ASP A 24 -8.49 20.34 61.79
CA ASP A 24 -7.36 20.38 62.73
C ASP A 24 -6.00 20.26 61.98
N LEU A 25 -6.03 20.17 60.65
CA LEU A 25 -4.86 20.10 59.81
C LEU A 25 -4.55 21.49 59.20
N ASP A 26 -3.26 21.81 59.12
CA ASP A 26 -2.79 23.01 58.41
C ASP A 26 -3.21 22.93 56.93
N ASP A 27 -3.67 24.05 56.37
CA ASP A 27 -4.09 24.15 54.95
C ASP A 27 -3.06 23.60 53.97
N ARG A 28 -1.78 23.69 54.30
CA ARG A 28 -0.68 23.10 53.50
C ARG A 28 -0.72 21.58 53.50
N VAL A 29 -1.05 20.96 54.61
CA VAL A 29 -1.16 19.50 54.75
C VAL A 29 -2.38 19.00 54.01
N VAL A 30 -3.51 19.71 54.08
CA VAL A 30 -4.73 19.38 53.31
C VAL A 30 -4.44 19.44 51.82
N THR A 31 -3.77 20.50 51.35
CA THR A 31 -3.39 20.64 49.92
C THR A 31 -2.47 19.51 49.47
N LEU A 32 -1.52 19.06 50.28
CA LEU A 32 -0.64 17.95 49.96
C LEU A 32 -1.40 16.61 49.92
N LEU A 33 -2.32 16.38 50.85
CA LEU A 33 -3.14 15.17 50.86
C LEU A 33 -4.11 15.10 49.67
N ASP A 34 -4.72 16.23 49.32
CA ASP A 34 -5.57 16.31 48.10
C ASP A 34 -4.75 16.04 46.83
N ARG A 35 -3.52 16.54 46.78
CA ARG A 35 -2.62 16.29 45.65
C ARG A 35 -2.17 14.82 45.55
N GLN A 36 -1.85 14.19 46.68
CA GLN A 36 -1.53 12.76 46.73
C GLN A 36 -2.74 11.88 46.40
N ALA A 37 -3.92 12.22 46.90
CA ALA A 37 -5.14 11.49 46.56
C ALA A 37 -5.46 11.55 45.07
N ALA A 38 -5.28 12.73 44.46
CA ALA A 38 -5.45 12.89 43.01
C ALA A 38 -4.45 12.06 42.17
N LEU A 39 -3.19 11.95 42.66
CA LEU A 39 -2.18 11.10 42.01
C LEU A 39 -2.55 9.62 42.11
N ILE A 40 -2.95 9.13 43.30
CA ILE A 40 -3.36 7.74 43.47
C ILE A 40 -4.58 7.40 42.60
N GLN A 41 -5.58 8.30 42.56
CA GLN A 41 -6.76 8.09 41.74
C GLN A 41 -6.40 7.99 40.23
N ARG A 42 -5.45 8.79 39.80
CA ARG A 42 -4.96 8.72 38.40
C ARG A 42 -4.18 7.44 38.10
N GLU A 43 -3.36 6.96 39.05
CA GLU A 43 -2.72 5.63 38.89
C GLU A 43 -3.75 4.50 38.80
N GLU A 44 -4.82 4.56 39.60
CA GLU A 44 -5.91 3.59 39.50
C GLU A 44 -6.65 3.67 38.17
N ASP A 45 -6.86 4.86 37.61
CA ASP A 45 -7.48 5.05 36.31
C ASP A 45 -6.61 4.48 35.19
N VAL A 46 -5.29 4.71 35.22
CA VAL A 46 -4.34 4.08 34.28
C VAL A 46 -4.36 2.56 34.39
N HIS A 47 -4.38 2.03 35.60
CA HIS A 47 -4.47 0.58 35.83
C HIS A 47 -5.78 -0.01 35.33
N ARG A 48 -6.90 0.69 35.49
CA ARG A 48 -8.21 0.28 34.95
C ARG A 48 -8.23 0.24 33.44
N ILE A 49 -7.64 1.25 32.78
CA ILE A 49 -7.46 1.31 31.31
C ILE A 49 -6.60 0.14 30.85
N LEU A 50 -5.45 -0.09 31.53
CA LEU A 50 -4.56 -1.21 31.26
C LEU A 50 -5.29 -2.56 31.33
N HIS A 51 -6.02 -2.80 32.39
CA HIS A 51 -6.78 -4.05 32.59
C HIS A 51 -7.81 -4.29 31.50
N ARG A 52 -8.57 -3.25 31.12
CA ARG A 52 -9.64 -3.38 30.14
C ARG A 52 -9.07 -3.71 28.76
N ILE A 53 -8.05 -3.01 28.30
CA ILE A 53 -7.52 -3.16 26.95
C ILE A 53 -6.67 -4.42 26.82
N VAL A 54 -5.83 -4.72 27.79
CA VAL A 54 -4.90 -5.85 27.72
C VAL A 54 -5.60 -7.17 28.01
N LEU A 55 -6.45 -7.23 29.03
CA LEU A 55 -7.05 -8.49 29.52
C LEU A 55 -8.44 -8.76 28.92
N ALA A 56 -9.24 -7.72 28.67
CA ALA A 56 -10.57 -7.87 28.12
C ALA A 56 -10.64 -7.69 26.59
N GLY A 57 -9.51 -7.39 25.91
CA GLY A 57 -9.45 -7.24 24.47
C GLY A 57 -10.00 -5.91 23.96
N GLY A 58 -9.88 -4.83 24.76
CA GLY A 58 -10.32 -3.48 24.37
C GLY A 58 -9.55 -2.92 23.16
N SER A 59 -10.20 -2.02 22.44
CA SER A 59 -9.69 -1.40 21.21
C SER A 59 -8.95 -0.08 21.48
N LEU A 60 -8.17 0.39 20.50
CA LEU A 60 -7.57 1.74 20.55
C LEU A 60 -8.63 2.84 20.65
N ALA A 61 -9.82 2.63 20.09
CA ALA A 61 -10.92 3.60 20.19
C ALA A 61 -11.45 3.70 21.64
N GLU A 62 -11.55 2.58 22.35
CA GLU A 62 -11.91 2.56 23.78
C GLU A 62 -10.83 3.24 24.63
N LEU A 63 -9.54 3.01 24.31
CA LEU A 63 -8.43 3.72 24.97
C LEU A 63 -8.58 5.24 24.81
N CYS A 64 -8.84 5.71 23.59
CA CYS A 64 -9.03 7.14 23.33
C CYS A 64 -10.26 7.69 24.09
N SER A 65 -11.36 6.94 24.17
CA SER A 65 -12.56 7.33 24.90
C SER A 65 -12.33 7.39 26.40
N ASP A 66 -11.60 6.42 26.95
CA ASP A 66 -11.23 6.40 28.37
C ASP A 66 -10.32 7.59 28.73
N LEU A 67 -9.34 7.90 27.87
CA LEU A 67 -8.47 9.08 28.03
C LEU A 67 -9.27 10.38 28.05
N VAL A 68 -10.23 10.53 27.15
CA VAL A 68 -11.10 11.70 27.11
C VAL A 68 -11.88 11.85 28.41
N SER A 69 -12.38 10.75 28.98
CA SER A 69 -13.13 10.79 30.25
C SER A 69 -12.29 11.24 31.44
N VAL A 70 -10.98 10.95 31.41
CA VAL A 70 -10.05 11.35 32.49
C VAL A 70 -9.48 12.77 32.27
N LEU A 71 -9.25 13.15 30.99
CA LEU A 71 -8.65 14.44 30.64
C LEU A 71 -9.66 15.58 30.54
N GLY A 72 -10.92 15.31 30.26
CA GLY A 72 -11.97 16.31 30.01
C GLY A 72 -13.04 16.30 31.08
N GLU A 73 -13.03 17.31 31.95
CA GLU A 73 -14.22 17.66 32.72
C GLU A 73 -15.22 18.25 31.75
N ASP A 74 -16.31 17.90 31.40
CA ASP A 74 -17.32 18.41 30.45
C ASP A 74 -17.18 18.00 28.96
N GLY A 75 -16.48 16.92 28.65
CA GLY A 75 -16.41 16.41 27.26
C GLY A 75 -15.63 17.30 26.27
N ARG A 76 -14.82 18.24 26.76
CA ARG A 76 -14.04 19.17 25.96
C ARG A 76 -12.58 18.72 25.73
N ALA A 77 -12.40 17.40 25.63
CA ALA A 77 -11.10 16.81 25.29
C ALA A 77 -11.24 15.91 24.06
N VAL A 78 -10.11 15.76 23.35
CA VAL A 78 -9.94 14.76 22.28
C VAL A 78 -8.65 14.01 22.55
N ALA A 79 -8.70 12.69 22.42
CA ALA A 79 -7.52 11.86 22.39
C ALA A 79 -7.48 11.08 21.08
N LEU A 80 -6.30 10.93 20.50
CA LEU A 80 -6.12 10.20 19.27
C LEU A 80 -4.82 9.40 19.26
N VAL A 81 -4.84 8.30 18.55
CA VAL A 81 -3.69 7.44 18.25
C VAL A 81 -3.42 7.49 16.76
N THR A 82 -2.16 7.75 16.39
CA THR A 82 -1.75 7.81 14.98
C THR A 82 -0.65 6.81 14.66
N THR A 83 -0.48 6.53 13.38
CA THR A 83 0.74 5.91 12.83
C THR A 83 1.93 6.88 12.89
N THR A 84 3.11 6.38 12.58
CA THR A 84 4.34 7.20 12.48
C THR A 84 4.27 8.30 11.41
N ASP A 85 3.44 8.13 10.38
CA ASP A 85 3.17 9.10 9.31
C ASP A 85 1.94 9.98 9.60
N GLY A 86 1.43 9.96 10.83
CA GLY A 86 0.37 10.86 11.30
C GLY A 86 -1.06 10.45 10.92
N ARG A 87 -1.28 9.31 10.26
CA ARG A 87 -2.63 8.83 9.96
C ARG A 87 -3.34 8.42 11.25
N VAL A 88 -4.51 8.98 11.52
CA VAL A 88 -5.33 8.64 12.68
C VAL A 88 -5.82 7.20 12.60
N LEU A 89 -5.52 6.39 13.60
CA LEU A 89 -5.95 4.99 13.76
C LEU A 89 -7.20 4.90 14.63
N ALA A 90 -7.26 5.72 15.67
CA ALA A 90 -8.40 5.80 16.59
C ALA A 90 -8.47 7.20 17.20
N GLU A 91 -9.67 7.63 17.53
CA GLU A 91 -9.93 8.91 18.20
C GLU A 91 -11.12 8.79 19.15
N GLY A 92 -11.08 9.57 20.23
CA GLY A 92 -12.17 9.74 21.20
C GLY A 92 -12.46 11.22 21.42
N GLY A 93 -13.70 11.53 21.80
CA GLY A 93 -14.16 12.89 22.08
C GLY A 93 -15.48 13.21 21.37
N ALA A 94 -16.14 14.30 21.81
CA ALA A 94 -17.38 14.76 21.21
C ALA A 94 -17.17 15.18 19.73
N PRO A 95 -18.11 14.91 18.83
CA PRO A 95 -17.95 15.19 17.39
C PRO A 95 -17.56 16.65 17.10
N GLU A 96 -18.20 17.60 17.76
CA GLU A 96 -17.96 19.04 17.58
C GLU A 96 -16.54 19.43 18.00
N VAL A 97 -16.01 18.80 19.04
CA VAL A 97 -14.64 19.05 19.53
C VAL A 97 -13.59 18.42 18.62
N ARG A 98 -13.90 17.23 18.06
CA ARG A 98 -13.03 16.57 17.07
C ARG A 98 -12.89 17.42 15.80
N GLU A 99 -14.00 17.96 15.27
CA GLU A 99 -13.95 18.85 14.10
C GLU A 99 -13.09 20.09 14.35
N LEU A 100 -13.19 20.68 15.55
CA LEU A 100 -12.35 21.81 15.94
C LEU A 100 -10.85 21.44 15.99
N VAL A 101 -10.53 20.25 16.52
CA VAL A 101 -9.16 19.75 16.61
C VAL A 101 -8.60 19.43 15.23
N HIS A 102 -9.38 18.83 14.34
CA HIS A 102 -8.97 18.57 12.97
C HIS A 102 -8.78 19.85 12.13
N GLY A 103 -9.36 20.96 12.56
CA GLY A 103 -9.15 22.29 11.96
C GLY A 103 -7.87 23.00 12.41
N LEU A 104 -7.09 22.44 13.34
CA LEU A 104 -5.84 23.04 13.81
C LEU A 104 -4.71 22.89 12.77
N ASP A 105 -3.71 23.75 12.90
CA ASP A 105 -2.52 23.80 12.06
C ASP A 105 -1.61 22.56 12.12
N CYS A 106 -1.83 21.71 13.13
CA CYS A 106 -1.14 20.45 13.27
C CYS A 106 -1.73 19.29 12.43
N PHE A 107 -2.82 19.54 11.69
CA PHE A 107 -3.36 18.57 10.73
C PHE A 107 -3.21 19.06 9.30
N ASP A 108 -2.92 18.17 8.39
CA ASP A 108 -2.91 18.45 6.97
C ASP A 108 -4.34 18.40 6.36
N ARG A 109 -4.44 18.76 5.08
CA ARG A 109 -5.73 18.78 4.35
C ARG A 109 -6.37 17.39 4.22
N THR A 110 -5.64 16.32 4.49
CA THR A 110 -6.11 14.93 4.45
C THR A 110 -6.52 14.42 5.83
N GLY A 111 -6.45 15.25 6.88
CA GLY A 111 -6.76 14.90 8.26
C GLY A 111 -5.64 14.11 8.96
N ARG A 112 -4.42 14.13 8.44
CA ARG A 112 -3.26 13.51 9.10
C ARG A 112 -2.60 14.51 10.04
N LEU A 113 -2.18 14.02 11.20
CA LEU A 113 -1.37 14.79 12.15
C LEU A 113 0.03 15.01 11.55
N ILE A 114 0.50 16.25 11.51
CA ILE A 114 1.83 16.61 11.00
C ILE A 114 2.87 16.33 12.10
N VAL A 115 3.26 15.05 12.20
CA VAL A 115 4.12 14.53 13.29
C VAL A 115 5.49 15.21 13.34
N GLU A 116 6.00 15.64 12.18
CA GLU A 116 7.33 16.25 12.05
C GLU A 116 7.40 17.67 12.69
N SER A 117 6.29 18.40 12.69
CA SER A 117 6.20 19.75 13.26
C SER A 117 5.74 19.79 14.71
N GLU A 118 5.28 18.64 15.25
CA GLU A 118 4.76 18.57 16.60
C GLU A 118 5.79 17.96 17.57
N PRO A 119 6.21 18.73 18.59
CA PRO A 119 7.14 18.21 19.59
C PRO A 119 6.47 17.15 20.48
N VAL A 120 7.25 16.14 20.89
CA VAL A 120 6.84 15.21 21.94
C VAL A 120 6.87 15.96 23.27
N GLY A 121 5.83 15.81 24.09
CA GLY A 121 5.65 16.49 25.36
C GLY A 121 4.46 17.45 25.37
N LEU A 122 4.49 18.37 26.31
CA LEU A 122 3.47 19.42 26.45
C LEU A 122 3.80 20.60 25.51
N ARG A 123 2.82 21.06 24.76
CA ARG A 123 2.94 22.34 24.05
C ARG A 123 2.21 23.44 24.81
N THR A 124 3.00 24.36 25.30
CA THR A 124 2.55 25.56 26.01
C THR A 124 2.64 26.78 25.06
N GLY A 125 1.62 26.97 24.19
CA GLY A 125 1.49 28.22 23.41
C GLY A 125 0.81 29.28 24.23
N GLN A 126 1.41 30.51 24.32
CA GLN A 126 0.71 31.66 24.90
C GLN A 126 -0.40 32.08 23.93
N GLY A 127 -1.67 32.02 24.39
CA GLY A 127 -2.83 32.51 23.62
C GLY A 127 -3.61 31.46 22.86
N GLU A 128 -3.19 30.19 22.80
CA GLU A 128 -3.95 29.11 22.17
C GLU A 128 -5.09 28.64 23.09
N ARG A 129 -6.32 28.57 22.56
CA ARG A 129 -7.49 28.01 23.26
C ARG A 129 -7.42 26.49 23.44
N VAL A 130 -6.67 25.82 22.58
CA VAL A 130 -6.50 24.37 22.61
C VAL A 130 -5.10 24.07 23.14
N ARG A 131 -5.03 23.31 24.23
CA ARG A 131 -3.80 22.76 24.76
C ARG A 131 -3.58 21.37 24.21
N ARG A 132 -2.32 21.01 23.95
CA ARG A 132 -1.99 19.71 23.37
C ARG A 132 -0.78 19.07 24.03
N ALA A 133 -0.83 17.75 24.16
CA ALA A 133 0.26 16.92 24.61
C ALA A 133 0.41 15.73 23.68
N MET A 134 1.64 15.32 23.40
CA MET A 134 1.92 14.20 22.53
C MET A 134 3.00 13.30 23.14
N VAL A 135 2.79 11.99 23.02
CA VAL A 135 3.75 10.96 23.45
C VAL A 135 4.00 9.99 22.29
N ARG A 136 5.23 9.51 22.19
CA ARG A 136 5.61 8.47 21.24
C ARG A 136 5.11 7.10 21.72
N ILE A 137 4.52 6.35 20.82
CA ILE A 137 4.17 4.93 21.03
C ILE A 137 5.32 4.10 20.49
N SER A 138 6.00 3.33 21.36
CA SER A 138 7.13 2.50 20.96
C SER A 138 7.09 1.14 21.64
N ALA A 139 7.53 0.10 20.91
CA ALA A 139 7.76 -1.24 21.43
C ALA A 139 9.23 -1.60 21.25
N GLY A 140 10.00 -1.61 22.34
CA GLY A 140 11.45 -1.71 22.27
C GLY A 140 12.05 -0.53 21.50
N SER A 141 12.80 -0.80 20.45
CA SER A 141 13.39 0.22 19.55
C SER A 141 12.46 0.66 18.42
N THR A 142 11.32 -0.02 18.23
CA THR A 142 10.41 0.23 17.09
C THR A 142 9.44 1.36 17.44
N ASP A 143 9.41 2.41 16.61
CA ASP A 143 8.41 3.48 16.66
C ASP A 143 7.11 2.96 16.01
N LEU A 144 6.01 2.96 16.75
CA LEU A 144 4.70 2.50 16.27
C LEU A 144 3.76 3.65 15.92
N GLY A 145 4.01 4.87 16.44
CA GLY A 145 3.17 6.02 16.20
C GLY A 145 3.15 7.03 17.34
N ARG A 146 2.06 7.77 17.44
CA ARG A 146 1.86 8.83 18.45
C ARG A 146 0.51 8.68 19.11
N ILE A 147 0.48 9.00 20.39
CA ILE A 147 -0.75 9.30 21.13
C ILE A 147 -0.76 10.78 21.44
N ALA A 148 -1.84 11.46 21.13
CA ALA A 148 -1.98 12.89 21.36
C ALA A 148 -3.29 13.18 22.10
N ALA A 149 -3.25 14.14 22.99
CA ALA A 149 -4.41 14.67 23.70
C ALA A 149 -4.53 16.17 23.47
N PHE A 150 -5.76 16.61 23.28
CA PHE A 150 -6.15 18.00 23.11
C PHE A 150 -7.19 18.34 24.16
N THR A 151 -7.00 19.45 24.87
CA THR A 151 -8.00 19.95 25.85
C THR A 151 -8.34 21.41 25.52
N MET A 152 -9.61 21.75 25.68
CA MET A 152 -10.10 23.13 25.57
C MET A 152 -10.25 23.72 26.96
N ASP A 153 -9.78 24.96 27.13
CA ASP A 153 -9.96 25.76 28.34
C ASP A 153 -9.28 25.19 29.64
N ARG A 154 -8.74 23.96 29.58
CA ARG A 154 -8.00 23.35 30.68
C ARG A 154 -6.50 23.24 30.32
N PRO A 155 -5.58 23.72 31.18
CA PRO A 155 -4.16 23.47 30.97
C PRO A 155 -3.83 21.97 31.13
N LEU A 156 -2.91 21.49 30.32
CA LEU A 156 -2.31 20.17 30.50
C LEU A 156 -1.05 20.31 31.37
N HIS A 157 -0.87 19.40 32.28
CA HIS A 157 0.23 19.36 33.26
C HIS A 157 1.09 18.11 33.08
N ASP A 158 2.22 18.04 33.79
CA ASP A 158 3.14 16.90 33.73
C ASP A 158 2.44 15.58 34.15
N GLU A 159 1.44 15.66 34.99
CA GLU A 159 0.62 14.51 35.42
C GLU A 159 -0.20 13.93 34.23
N ASP A 160 -0.72 14.80 33.37
CA ASP A 160 -1.44 14.38 32.17
C ASP A 160 -0.48 13.74 31.15
N LEU A 161 0.78 14.23 31.11
CA LEU A 161 1.82 13.62 30.30
C LEU A 161 2.18 12.19 30.80
N HIS A 162 2.25 11.97 32.10
CA HIS A 162 2.44 10.65 32.69
C HIS A 162 1.28 9.71 32.36
N LEU A 163 0.04 10.19 32.41
CA LEU A 163 -1.14 9.43 31.98
C LEU A 163 -1.01 9.01 30.51
N LEU A 164 -0.63 9.94 29.64
CA LEU A 164 -0.42 9.64 28.23
C LEU A 164 0.74 8.67 28.00
N GLN A 165 1.81 8.71 28.80
CA GLN A 165 2.91 7.74 28.72
C GLN A 165 2.44 6.32 29.09
N GLY A 166 1.62 6.20 30.15
CA GLY A 166 0.96 4.95 30.50
C GLY A 166 0.06 4.43 29.35
N ALA A 167 -0.78 5.31 28.82
CA ALA A 167 -1.64 4.99 27.68
C ALA A 167 -0.85 4.64 26.41
N ALA A 168 0.30 5.27 26.16
CA ALA A 168 1.18 4.92 25.06
C ALA A 168 1.74 3.49 25.17
N THR A 169 2.02 3.03 26.40
CA THR A 169 2.45 1.64 26.66
C THR A 169 1.32 0.66 26.33
N VAL A 170 0.09 0.98 26.72
CA VAL A 170 -1.10 0.18 26.39
C VAL A 170 -1.35 0.15 24.89
N ALA A 171 -1.29 1.33 24.24
CA ALA A 171 -1.42 1.43 22.78
C ALA A 171 -0.35 0.61 22.06
N ALA A 172 0.90 0.64 22.53
CA ALA A 172 1.98 -0.16 21.97
C ALA A 172 1.69 -1.66 22.03
N LEU A 173 1.15 -2.15 23.16
CA LEU A 173 0.80 -3.55 23.33
C LEU A 173 -0.39 -3.94 22.42
N ALA A 174 -1.43 -3.11 22.36
CA ALA A 174 -2.58 -3.33 21.49
C ALA A 174 -2.15 -3.35 20.01
N MET A 175 -1.39 -2.35 19.56
CA MET A 175 -0.88 -2.27 18.20
C MET A 175 0.02 -3.45 17.83
N THR A 176 0.89 -3.88 18.75
CA THR A 176 1.78 -5.04 18.51
C THR A 176 0.98 -6.33 18.42
N LYS A 177 -0.04 -6.52 19.28
CA LYS A 177 -0.96 -7.66 19.21
C LYS A 177 -1.70 -7.68 17.88
N ASP A 178 -2.30 -6.55 17.48
CA ASP A 178 -3.05 -6.45 16.22
C ASP A 178 -2.15 -6.69 15.01
N GLN A 179 -0.92 -6.18 15.04
CA GLN A 179 0.07 -6.45 14.00
C GLN A 179 0.48 -7.92 13.94
N ALA A 180 0.63 -8.58 15.10
CA ALA A 180 0.96 -10.00 15.16
C ALA A 180 -0.19 -10.87 14.62
N VAL A 181 -1.44 -10.56 15.00
CA VAL A 181 -2.63 -11.25 14.47
C VAL A 181 -2.73 -11.04 12.95
N ALA A 182 -2.65 -9.80 12.49
CA ALA A 182 -2.69 -9.49 11.06
C ALA A 182 -1.55 -10.16 10.26
N ALA A 183 -0.36 -10.29 10.85
CA ALA A 183 0.77 -10.99 10.22
C ALA A 183 0.50 -12.49 10.08
N VAL A 184 -0.09 -13.12 11.11
CA VAL A 184 -0.48 -14.54 11.08
C VAL A 184 -1.58 -14.77 10.04
N GLU A 185 -2.64 -13.94 10.04
CA GLU A 185 -3.70 -14.01 9.04
C GLU A 185 -3.16 -13.82 7.61
N SER A 186 -2.30 -12.83 7.42
CA SER A 186 -1.66 -12.59 6.12
C SER A 186 -0.83 -13.78 5.65
N LYS A 187 -0.14 -14.46 6.59
CA LYS A 187 0.61 -15.67 6.28
C LYS A 187 -0.31 -16.81 5.82
N TYR A 188 -1.40 -17.09 6.54
CA TYR A 188 -2.37 -18.12 6.15
C TYR A 188 -3.02 -17.81 4.79
N ARG A 189 -3.39 -16.57 4.56
CA ARG A 189 -3.91 -16.11 3.27
C ARG A 189 -2.91 -16.31 2.14
N ALA A 190 -1.65 -15.93 2.35
CA ALA A 190 -0.59 -16.13 1.36
C ALA A 190 -0.30 -17.61 1.10
N GLU A 191 -0.33 -18.46 2.13
CA GLU A 191 -0.12 -19.91 2.03
C GLU A 191 -1.24 -20.55 1.21
N PHE A 192 -2.50 -20.29 1.55
CA PHE A 192 -3.64 -20.76 0.77
C PHE A 192 -3.55 -20.34 -0.70
N LEU A 193 -3.29 -19.05 -0.97
CA LEU A 193 -3.22 -18.58 -2.35
C LEU A 193 -2.06 -19.23 -3.12
N ARG A 194 -0.91 -19.43 -2.47
CA ARG A 194 0.23 -20.15 -3.06
C ARG A 194 -0.11 -21.58 -3.41
N ASP A 195 -0.84 -22.29 -2.54
CA ASP A 195 -1.26 -23.65 -2.80
C ASP A 195 -2.28 -23.73 -3.94
N ALA A 196 -3.22 -22.79 -4.00
CA ALA A 196 -4.17 -22.67 -5.11
C ALA A 196 -3.45 -22.43 -6.45
N LEU A 197 -2.51 -21.46 -6.49
CA LEU A 197 -1.72 -21.14 -7.68
C LEU A 197 -0.75 -22.24 -8.11
N SER A 198 -0.37 -23.13 -7.20
CA SER A 198 0.49 -24.30 -7.51
C SER A 198 -0.28 -25.61 -7.72
N GLY A 199 -1.62 -25.57 -7.71
CA GLY A 199 -2.46 -26.74 -7.89
C GLY A 199 -2.49 -27.69 -6.69
N ARG A 200 -2.12 -27.23 -5.50
CA ARG A 200 -2.09 -28.03 -4.26
C ARG A 200 -3.23 -27.73 -3.29
N ALA A 201 -4.20 -26.92 -3.69
CA ALA A 201 -5.31 -26.53 -2.81
C ALA A 201 -6.29 -27.66 -2.45
N GLY A 202 -6.10 -28.86 -2.93
CA GLY A 202 -6.97 -30.00 -2.68
C GLY A 202 -8.17 -30.06 -3.65
N ARG A 203 -9.30 -30.62 -3.18
CA ARG A 203 -10.53 -30.69 -3.98
C ARG A 203 -11.21 -29.31 -4.01
N ASP A 204 -11.85 -28.99 -5.14
CA ASP A 204 -12.48 -27.68 -5.35
C ASP A 204 -13.43 -27.27 -4.21
N ALA A 205 -14.28 -28.18 -3.74
CA ALA A 205 -15.22 -27.88 -2.65
C ALA A 205 -14.53 -27.58 -1.30
N GLU A 206 -13.44 -28.26 -0.98
CA GLU A 206 -12.66 -28.03 0.25
C GLU A 206 -11.90 -26.70 0.16
N ALA A 207 -11.36 -26.39 -1.01
CA ALA A 207 -10.66 -25.14 -1.26
C ALA A 207 -11.61 -23.92 -1.25
N VAL A 208 -12.81 -24.06 -1.80
CA VAL A 208 -13.85 -23.01 -1.73
C VAL A 208 -14.25 -22.75 -0.28
N ALA A 209 -14.55 -23.79 0.51
CA ALA A 209 -14.89 -23.64 1.92
C ALA A 209 -13.76 -23.00 2.74
N HIS A 210 -12.51 -23.34 2.44
CA HIS A 210 -11.35 -22.72 3.07
C HIS A 210 -11.22 -21.25 2.69
N ALA A 211 -11.37 -20.89 1.41
CA ALA A 211 -11.35 -19.49 0.97
C ALA A 211 -12.46 -18.67 1.64
N GLU A 212 -13.67 -19.22 1.75
CA GLU A 212 -14.79 -18.58 2.45
C GLU A 212 -14.46 -18.31 3.93
N SER A 213 -13.77 -19.24 4.60
CA SER A 213 -13.31 -19.06 5.99
C SER A 213 -12.30 -17.90 6.13
N LEU A 214 -11.58 -17.58 5.05
CA LEU A 214 -10.66 -16.42 4.97
C LEU A 214 -11.36 -15.14 4.51
N GLY A 215 -12.69 -15.19 4.29
CA GLY A 215 -13.50 -14.08 3.78
C GLY A 215 -13.39 -13.88 2.27
N TRP A 216 -12.93 -14.86 1.51
CA TRP A 216 -12.70 -14.80 0.08
C TRP A 216 -13.73 -15.59 -0.73
N ASN A 217 -14.11 -15.09 -1.90
CA ASN A 217 -14.98 -15.78 -2.84
C ASN A 217 -14.20 -16.18 -4.09
N ILE A 218 -13.95 -17.49 -4.24
CA ILE A 218 -13.28 -18.09 -5.39
C ILE A 218 -14.21 -18.98 -6.21
N ASP A 219 -15.48 -19.10 -5.83
CA ASP A 219 -16.50 -19.86 -6.57
C ASP A 219 -17.17 -19.01 -7.66
N ARG A 220 -16.34 -18.47 -8.54
CA ARG A 220 -16.74 -17.63 -9.67
C ARG A 220 -15.63 -17.62 -10.73
N PRO A 221 -15.95 -17.30 -12.01
CA PRO A 221 -14.90 -17.08 -13.01
C PRO A 221 -13.94 -15.96 -12.56
N MET A 222 -12.63 -16.22 -12.67
CA MET A 222 -11.59 -15.31 -12.17
C MET A 222 -10.49 -15.08 -13.20
N VAL A 223 -9.80 -13.97 -13.10
CA VAL A 223 -8.50 -13.73 -13.72
C VAL A 223 -7.43 -13.63 -12.63
N VAL A 224 -6.26 -14.17 -12.88
CA VAL A 224 -5.10 -13.98 -12.02
C VAL A 224 -4.41 -12.67 -12.42
N VAL A 225 -4.17 -11.83 -11.42
CA VAL A 225 -3.44 -10.57 -11.56
C VAL A 225 -2.17 -10.67 -10.76
N VAL A 226 -1.03 -10.42 -11.39
CA VAL A 226 0.28 -10.36 -10.75
C VAL A 226 0.82 -8.95 -10.90
N ALA A 227 1.28 -8.35 -9.80
CA ALA A 227 1.95 -7.06 -9.80
C ALA A 227 3.34 -7.21 -9.19
N GLU A 228 4.36 -6.81 -9.93
CA GLU A 228 5.76 -6.83 -9.50
C GLU A 228 6.34 -5.43 -9.51
N THR A 229 7.08 -5.08 -8.45
CA THR A 229 7.82 -3.82 -8.42
C THR A 229 8.95 -3.86 -9.46
N ASP A 230 9.12 -2.72 -10.15
CA ASP A 230 10.22 -2.59 -11.10
C ASP A 230 11.56 -2.49 -10.37
N GLU A 231 12.59 -3.11 -10.94
CA GLU A 231 13.96 -2.99 -10.45
C GLU A 231 14.44 -1.55 -10.69
N ASN A 232 14.82 -0.87 -9.61
CA ASN A 232 15.49 0.42 -9.68
C ASN A 232 16.91 0.27 -9.14
N ASP A 233 17.87 0.95 -9.75
CA ASP A 233 19.28 0.97 -9.31
C ASP A 233 19.48 1.39 -7.84
N ASP A 234 18.51 2.12 -7.30
CA ASP A 234 18.46 2.53 -5.89
C ASP A 234 18.32 1.37 -4.87
N VAL A 235 17.93 0.17 -5.32
CA VAL A 235 17.74 -0.99 -4.41
C VAL A 235 19.06 -1.57 -3.92
N THR A 236 20.12 -1.44 -4.71
CA THR A 236 21.46 -1.97 -4.37
C THR A 236 22.08 -1.31 -3.13
N HIS A 237 21.56 -0.14 -2.73
CA HIS A 237 22.05 0.63 -1.57
C HIS A 237 21.16 0.54 -0.32
N ARG A 238 20.03 -0.20 -0.37
CA ARG A 238 19.08 -0.31 0.76
C ARG A 238 19.36 -1.55 1.61
N SER A 239 19.09 -1.39 2.91
CA SER A 239 19.19 -2.53 3.83
C SER A 239 18.07 -3.56 3.55
N PRO A 240 18.27 -4.85 3.88
CA PRO A 240 17.24 -5.88 3.76
C PRO A 240 15.94 -5.54 4.52
N GLU A 241 16.04 -4.76 5.59
CA GLU A 241 14.88 -4.31 6.39
C GLU A 241 14.08 -3.24 5.65
N GLU A 242 14.73 -2.28 5.01
CA GLU A 242 14.07 -1.27 4.18
C GLU A 242 13.36 -1.90 2.98
N VAL A 243 13.97 -2.87 2.32
CA VAL A 243 13.36 -3.61 1.21
C VAL A 243 12.10 -4.34 1.67
N ARG A 244 12.15 -5.02 2.84
CA ARG A 244 10.98 -5.69 3.42
C ARG A 244 9.87 -4.70 3.78
N ALA A 245 10.22 -3.56 4.37
CA ALA A 245 9.25 -2.53 4.73
C ALA A 245 8.55 -1.93 3.50
N LEU A 246 9.28 -1.74 2.40
CA LEU A 246 8.73 -1.29 1.12
C LEU A 246 7.78 -2.33 0.52
N GLN A 247 8.17 -3.61 0.53
CA GLN A 247 7.33 -4.69 0.05
C GLN A 247 6.03 -4.81 0.88
N GLN A 248 6.11 -4.71 2.19
CA GLN A 248 4.93 -4.73 3.06
C GLN A 248 3.99 -3.52 2.80
N ARG A 249 4.54 -2.35 2.48
CA ARG A 249 3.74 -1.18 2.08
C ARG A 249 3.03 -1.43 0.75
N PHE A 250 3.73 -1.99 -0.22
CA PHE A 250 3.17 -2.34 -1.53
C PHE A 250 2.02 -3.34 -1.41
N VAL A 251 2.22 -4.42 -0.65
CA VAL A 251 1.17 -5.42 -0.37
C VAL A 251 -0.04 -4.76 0.31
N ARG A 252 0.19 -3.92 1.33
CA ARG A 252 -0.90 -3.22 2.03
C ARG A 252 -1.68 -2.30 1.11
N ALA A 253 -1.01 -1.56 0.22
CA ALA A 253 -1.67 -0.68 -0.74
C ALA A 253 -2.59 -1.49 -1.67
N TRP A 254 -2.14 -2.63 -2.19
CA TRP A 254 -2.95 -3.54 -2.99
C TRP A 254 -4.15 -4.09 -2.22
N VAL A 255 -3.93 -4.61 -1.01
CA VAL A 255 -5.00 -5.15 -0.15
C VAL A 255 -6.07 -4.07 0.10
N GLN A 256 -5.67 -2.86 0.43
CA GLN A 256 -6.60 -1.74 0.68
C GLN A 256 -7.37 -1.32 -0.57
N ALA A 257 -6.68 -1.16 -1.70
CA ALA A 257 -7.30 -0.74 -2.97
C ALA A 257 -8.30 -1.80 -3.48
N VAL A 258 -7.97 -3.07 -3.34
CA VAL A 258 -8.85 -4.18 -3.73
C VAL A 258 -10.03 -4.30 -2.76
N ALA A 259 -9.79 -4.27 -1.45
CA ALA A 259 -10.84 -4.38 -0.43
C ALA A 259 -11.85 -3.22 -0.49
N ALA A 260 -11.41 -2.02 -0.85
CA ALA A 260 -12.30 -0.87 -1.07
C ALA A 260 -13.28 -1.09 -2.23
N ARG A 261 -12.96 -1.98 -3.17
CA ARG A 261 -13.83 -2.33 -4.29
C ARG A 261 -14.67 -3.59 -3.99
N ASP A 262 -14.02 -4.65 -3.56
CA ASP A 262 -14.63 -5.93 -3.18
C ASP A 262 -13.71 -6.65 -2.19
N ALA A 263 -14.09 -6.68 -0.92
CA ALA A 263 -13.33 -7.31 0.15
C ALA A 263 -13.25 -8.84 0.02
N THR A 264 -14.06 -9.45 -0.84
CA THR A 264 -14.06 -10.90 -1.08
C THR A 264 -13.03 -11.35 -2.13
N ILE A 265 -12.32 -10.42 -2.77
CA ILE A 265 -11.25 -10.73 -3.73
C ILE A 265 -10.01 -11.21 -2.97
N PRO A 266 -9.50 -12.44 -3.27
CA PRO A 266 -8.24 -12.90 -2.72
C PRO A 266 -7.07 -12.00 -3.15
N VAL A 267 -6.30 -11.51 -2.16
CA VAL A 267 -5.06 -10.75 -2.39
C VAL A 267 -4.01 -11.18 -1.40
N ALA A 268 -2.82 -11.52 -1.87
CA ALA A 268 -1.69 -11.80 -1.00
C ALA A 268 -0.37 -11.33 -1.63
N GLY A 269 0.57 -10.96 -0.76
CA GLY A 269 1.94 -10.65 -1.15
C GLY A 269 2.84 -11.87 -1.04
N PHE A 270 3.68 -12.06 -2.04
CA PHE A 270 4.81 -12.97 -2.04
C PHE A 270 6.12 -12.17 -1.98
N SER A 271 7.27 -12.82 -2.17
CA SER A 271 8.58 -12.18 -1.94
C SER A 271 8.77 -10.84 -2.64
N GLN A 272 8.39 -10.74 -3.93
CA GLN A 272 8.57 -9.53 -4.73
C GLN A 272 7.31 -9.13 -5.48
N GLU A 273 6.26 -9.91 -5.39
CA GLU A 273 5.03 -9.75 -6.13
C GLU A 273 3.81 -9.67 -5.21
N VAL A 274 2.73 -9.12 -5.73
CA VAL A 274 1.38 -9.21 -5.18
C VAL A 274 0.53 -9.96 -6.19
N VAL A 275 -0.23 -10.94 -5.71
CA VAL A 275 -1.16 -11.71 -6.54
C VAL A 275 -2.58 -11.50 -6.05
N ALA A 276 -3.50 -11.27 -6.98
CA ALA A 276 -4.92 -11.14 -6.70
C ALA A 276 -5.76 -11.95 -7.69
N LEU A 277 -6.90 -12.48 -7.23
CA LEU A 277 -7.86 -13.21 -8.05
C LEU A 277 -9.10 -12.34 -8.28
N PHE A 278 -9.10 -11.56 -9.36
CA PHE A 278 -10.23 -10.69 -9.69
C PHE A 278 -11.38 -11.48 -10.36
N PRO A 279 -12.64 -11.13 -10.09
CA PRO A 279 -13.75 -11.68 -10.85
C PRO A 279 -13.62 -11.31 -12.32
N ALA A 280 -13.79 -12.29 -13.21
CA ALA A 280 -13.74 -12.06 -14.65
C ALA A 280 -14.99 -11.29 -15.09
N ALA A 281 -14.81 -10.19 -15.79
CA ALA A 281 -15.88 -9.41 -16.43
C ALA A 281 -16.29 -10.06 -17.77
N GLY A 282 -16.87 -11.26 -17.72
CA GLY A 282 -17.16 -12.06 -18.91
C GLY A 282 -15.90 -12.67 -19.53
N GLN A 283 -15.96 -12.97 -20.84
CA GLN A 283 -14.80 -13.47 -21.61
C GLN A 283 -13.98 -12.36 -22.27
N ASP A 284 -14.32 -11.11 -22.02
CA ASP A 284 -13.68 -9.95 -22.63
C ASP A 284 -12.45 -9.51 -21.82
N SER A 285 -11.27 -9.61 -22.44
CA SER A 285 -10.00 -9.14 -21.87
C SER A 285 -10.03 -7.65 -21.52
N ALA A 286 -10.70 -6.84 -22.35
CA ALA A 286 -10.77 -5.38 -22.14
C ALA A 286 -11.56 -5.01 -20.85
N GLY A 287 -12.56 -5.79 -20.47
CA GLY A 287 -13.31 -5.58 -19.22
C GLY A 287 -12.44 -5.84 -17.99
N SER A 288 -11.72 -6.95 -17.99
CA SER A 288 -10.79 -7.31 -16.91
C SER A 288 -9.65 -6.28 -16.78
N LEU A 289 -9.05 -5.88 -17.89
CA LEU A 289 -7.99 -4.84 -17.91
C LEU A 289 -8.47 -3.50 -17.36
N ARG A 290 -9.68 -3.05 -17.69
CA ARG A 290 -10.22 -1.79 -17.14
C ARG A 290 -10.33 -1.83 -15.64
N THR A 291 -10.90 -2.92 -15.09
CA THR A 291 -11.05 -3.12 -13.66
C THR A 291 -9.71 -3.12 -12.94
N VAL A 292 -8.73 -3.86 -13.47
CA VAL A 292 -7.38 -3.94 -12.90
C VAL A 292 -6.67 -2.59 -13.01
N SER A 293 -6.77 -1.89 -14.15
CA SER A 293 -6.16 -0.56 -14.35
C SER A 293 -6.68 0.51 -13.39
N GLU A 294 -7.94 0.42 -12.97
CA GLU A 294 -8.50 1.31 -11.95
C GLU A 294 -7.81 1.08 -10.59
N VAL A 295 -7.63 -0.18 -10.19
CA VAL A 295 -6.94 -0.53 -8.94
C VAL A 295 -5.46 -0.14 -9.02
N VAL A 296 -4.79 -0.45 -10.13
CA VAL A 296 -3.39 -0.05 -10.38
C VAL A 296 -3.22 1.46 -10.23
N ARG A 297 -4.14 2.27 -10.76
CA ARG A 297 -4.09 3.74 -10.65
C ARG A 297 -4.21 4.20 -9.20
N VAL A 298 -5.08 3.57 -8.41
CA VAL A 298 -5.21 3.88 -6.98
C VAL A 298 -3.91 3.53 -6.25
N VAL A 299 -3.37 2.33 -6.45
CA VAL A 299 -2.11 1.88 -5.83
C VAL A 299 -0.93 2.78 -6.22
N ALA A 300 -0.82 3.17 -7.50
CA ALA A 300 0.23 4.05 -8.00
C ALA A 300 0.06 5.50 -7.51
N GLY A 301 -1.20 6.00 -7.45
CA GLY A 301 -1.51 7.40 -7.09
C GLY A 301 -1.44 7.69 -5.60
N ASP A 302 -1.66 6.70 -4.76
CA ASP A 302 -1.77 6.87 -3.30
C ASP A 302 -0.42 7.04 -2.58
N GLY A 303 0.69 7.10 -3.32
CA GLY A 303 2.04 7.15 -2.74
C GLY A 303 2.38 5.95 -1.84
N GLY A 304 1.39 5.07 -1.60
CA GLY A 304 1.47 3.89 -0.75
C GLY A 304 2.33 2.77 -1.34
N GLY A 305 2.53 2.75 -2.64
CA GLY A 305 3.44 1.85 -3.34
C GLY A 305 4.93 2.14 -3.09
N GLY A 306 5.25 3.07 -2.16
CA GLY A 306 6.63 3.40 -1.81
C GLY A 306 7.33 4.23 -2.88
N ARG A 307 6.58 4.92 -3.73
CA ARG A 307 7.06 5.69 -4.89
C ARG A 307 7.83 4.84 -5.92
N ARG A 308 7.64 3.52 -5.88
CA ARG A 308 8.24 2.61 -6.86
C ARG A 308 7.22 2.32 -7.95
N THR A 309 7.70 2.31 -9.17
CA THR A 309 6.94 1.81 -10.31
C THR A 309 6.78 0.28 -10.18
N PHE A 310 5.73 -0.25 -10.77
CA PHE A 310 5.46 -1.68 -10.80
C PHE A 310 4.72 -2.05 -12.08
N ALA A 311 5.04 -3.19 -12.64
CA ALA A 311 4.32 -3.74 -13.78
C ALA A 311 3.23 -4.71 -13.31
N THR A 312 2.15 -4.81 -14.07
CA THR A 312 0.99 -5.66 -13.76
C THR A 312 0.63 -6.53 -14.95
N GLY A 313 0.50 -7.83 -14.72
CA GLY A 313 0.05 -8.79 -15.71
C GLY A 313 -1.30 -9.39 -15.36
N VAL A 314 -2.12 -9.63 -16.36
CA VAL A 314 -3.47 -10.19 -16.24
C VAL A 314 -3.58 -11.45 -17.09
N SER A 315 -4.03 -12.55 -16.50
CA SER A 315 -4.24 -13.83 -17.20
C SER A 315 -5.56 -13.83 -17.98
N ARG A 316 -5.74 -14.87 -18.74
CA ARG A 316 -7.07 -15.27 -19.25
C ARG A 316 -8.00 -15.70 -18.12
N PRO A 317 -9.33 -15.58 -18.33
CA PRO A 317 -10.31 -16.06 -17.36
C PRO A 317 -10.22 -17.57 -17.14
N VAL A 318 -10.35 -17.99 -15.88
CA VAL A 318 -10.48 -19.38 -15.47
C VAL A 318 -11.77 -19.59 -14.70
N THR A 319 -12.39 -20.76 -14.89
CA THR A 319 -13.68 -21.14 -14.28
C THR A 319 -13.56 -22.24 -13.24
N SER A 320 -12.34 -22.74 -13.01
CA SER A 320 -12.05 -23.78 -12.03
C SER A 320 -10.70 -23.54 -11.36
N LEU A 321 -10.52 -24.07 -10.16
CA LEU A 321 -9.25 -23.95 -9.43
C LEU A 321 -8.11 -24.69 -10.13
N ALA A 322 -8.41 -25.78 -10.86
CA ALA A 322 -7.43 -26.50 -11.66
C ALA A 322 -6.76 -25.64 -12.75
N GLY A 323 -7.42 -24.57 -13.20
CA GLY A 323 -6.86 -23.62 -14.17
C GLY A 323 -5.95 -22.54 -13.57
N LEU A 324 -5.96 -22.37 -12.24
CA LEU A 324 -5.19 -21.31 -11.59
C LEU A 324 -3.68 -21.38 -11.82
N PRO A 325 -3.02 -22.57 -11.81
CA PRO A 325 -1.58 -22.63 -12.08
C PRO A 325 -1.21 -22.08 -13.46
N GLN A 326 -1.97 -22.47 -14.48
CA GLN A 326 -1.76 -21.96 -15.84
C GLN A 326 -2.03 -20.46 -15.93
N ALA A 327 -3.11 -19.98 -15.31
CA ALA A 327 -3.44 -18.56 -15.30
C ALA A 327 -2.37 -17.72 -14.57
N TYR A 328 -1.79 -18.26 -13.52
CA TYR A 328 -0.69 -17.60 -12.82
C TYR A 328 0.56 -17.48 -13.72
N ASP A 329 0.94 -18.55 -14.41
CA ASP A 329 2.03 -18.53 -15.41
C ASP A 329 1.75 -17.52 -16.55
N GLU A 330 0.50 -17.41 -16.99
CA GLU A 330 0.09 -16.44 -18.00
C GLU A 330 0.25 -15.00 -17.48
N ALA A 331 -0.17 -14.73 -16.23
CA ALA A 331 -0.04 -13.43 -15.62
C ALA A 331 1.43 -13.03 -15.41
N LEU A 332 2.29 -13.96 -14.96
CA LEU A 332 3.74 -13.74 -14.84
C LEU A 332 4.38 -13.39 -16.20
N LYS A 333 4.00 -14.11 -17.26
CA LYS A 333 4.45 -13.79 -18.62
C LYS A 333 3.97 -12.41 -19.05
N ALA A 334 2.72 -12.06 -18.69
CA ALA A 334 2.18 -10.74 -19.01
C ALA A 334 2.93 -9.61 -18.28
N VAL A 335 3.35 -9.80 -17.03
CA VAL A 335 4.23 -8.86 -16.32
C VAL A 335 5.57 -8.70 -17.04
N SER A 336 6.27 -9.82 -17.24
CA SER A 336 7.62 -9.79 -17.79
C SER A 336 7.66 -9.21 -19.21
N VAL A 337 6.83 -9.73 -20.10
CA VAL A 337 6.76 -9.30 -21.50
C VAL A 337 6.16 -7.89 -21.60
N GLY A 338 5.11 -7.59 -20.83
CA GLY A 338 4.51 -6.27 -20.79
C GLY A 338 5.51 -5.18 -20.39
N ARG A 339 6.34 -5.46 -19.37
CA ARG A 339 7.44 -4.57 -18.96
C ARG A 339 8.46 -4.34 -20.07
N GLN A 340 8.83 -5.38 -20.81
CA GLN A 340 9.76 -5.27 -21.93
C GLN A 340 9.18 -4.47 -23.08
N MET A 341 7.88 -4.63 -23.40
CA MET A 341 7.21 -3.94 -24.51
C MET A 341 6.84 -2.49 -24.21
N HIS A 342 6.39 -2.20 -23.00
CA HIS A 342 5.76 -0.93 -22.64
C HIS A 342 6.54 -0.17 -21.55
N GLY A 343 7.65 -0.73 -21.08
CA GLY A 343 8.48 -0.13 -20.03
C GLY A 343 7.93 -0.31 -18.61
N PRO A 344 8.52 0.40 -17.64
CA PRO A 344 8.07 0.41 -16.26
C PRO A 344 6.59 0.84 -16.16
N SER A 345 5.90 0.35 -15.12
CA SER A 345 4.46 0.59 -14.89
C SER A 345 3.51 0.03 -15.95
N ALA A 346 3.97 -0.93 -16.78
CA ALA A 346 3.12 -1.58 -17.77
C ALA A 346 1.95 -2.33 -17.11
N VAL A 347 0.77 -2.25 -17.75
CA VAL A 347 -0.38 -3.12 -17.45
C VAL A 347 -0.70 -3.89 -18.72
N ALA A 348 -0.50 -5.21 -18.70
CA ALA A 348 -0.64 -6.05 -19.88
C ALA A 348 -1.55 -7.25 -19.63
N HIS A 349 -2.40 -7.58 -20.59
CA HIS A 349 -3.17 -8.81 -20.61
C HIS A 349 -2.44 -9.87 -21.45
N PHE A 350 -2.51 -11.14 -21.03
CA PHE A 350 -1.78 -12.22 -21.69
C PHE A 350 -2.12 -12.37 -23.18
N ASP A 351 -3.39 -12.15 -23.58
CA ASP A 351 -3.79 -12.24 -24.99
C ASP A 351 -3.22 -11.11 -25.85
N ASP A 352 -2.97 -9.94 -25.27
CA ASP A 352 -2.43 -8.78 -25.98
C ASP A 352 -0.93 -8.91 -26.29
N LEU A 353 -0.26 -9.89 -25.68
CA LEU A 353 1.16 -10.13 -25.95
C LEU A 353 1.44 -10.66 -27.37
N GLY A 354 0.45 -11.26 -28.02
CA GLY A 354 0.60 -11.77 -29.38
C GLY A 354 1.81 -12.70 -29.54
N ILE A 355 2.67 -12.40 -30.51
CA ILE A 355 3.88 -13.18 -30.81
C ILE A 355 4.94 -13.11 -29.70
N TYR A 356 4.96 -12.04 -28.91
CA TYR A 356 5.95 -11.83 -27.85
C TYR A 356 5.91 -12.91 -26.76
N ARG A 357 4.73 -13.53 -26.51
CA ARG A 357 4.63 -14.67 -25.60
C ARG A 357 5.44 -15.90 -26.04
N LEU A 358 5.63 -16.08 -27.35
CA LEU A 358 6.48 -17.15 -27.90
C LEU A 358 7.96 -16.75 -27.86
N LEU A 359 8.26 -15.51 -28.20
CA LEU A 359 9.62 -14.98 -28.15
C LEU A 359 10.18 -14.96 -26.72
N ALA A 360 9.34 -14.71 -25.73
CA ALA A 360 9.74 -14.76 -24.32
C ALA A 360 10.13 -16.16 -23.83
N LEU A 361 9.69 -17.24 -24.48
CA LEU A 361 10.08 -18.61 -24.16
C LEU A 361 11.48 -18.97 -24.65
N ILE A 362 12.03 -18.18 -25.60
CA ILE A 362 13.36 -18.40 -26.13
C ILE A 362 14.35 -17.73 -25.16
N PRO A 363 15.27 -18.50 -24.53
CA PRO A 363 16.30 -17.89 -23.70
C PRO A 363 17.11 -16.87 -24.48
N ASP A 364 17.66 -15.86 -23.78
CA ASP A 364 18.62 -14.94 -24.41
C ASP A 364 19.88 -15.72 -24.76
N SER A 365 19.97 -16.10 -26.05
CA SER A 365 21.03 -16.96 -26.56
C SER A 365 21.83 -16.22 -27.62
N THR A 366 23.08 -16.65 -27.80
CA THR A 366 23.95 -16.19 -28.89
C THR A 366 23.27 -16.35 -30.28
N ASP A 367 22.45 -17.39 -30.42
CA ASP A 367 21.75 -17.66 -31.66
C ASP A 367 20.63 -16.63 -31.96
N LEU A 368 19.92 -16.18 -30.90
CA LEU A 368 18.87 -15.15 -31.04
C LEU A 368 19.51 -13.80 -31.43
N ARG A 369 20.62 -13.45 -30.79
CA ARG A 369 21.36 -12.24 -31.11
C ARG A 369 21.92 -12.29 -32.54
N ARG A 370 22.51 -13.41 -32.90
CA ARG A 370 23.02 -13.63 -34.26
C ARG A 370 21.89 -13.51 -35.29
N PHE A 371 20.70 -14.06 -35.03
CA PHE A 371 19.56 -13.93 -35.91
C PHE A 371 19.18 -12.46 -36.14
N VAL A 372 19.19 -11.64 -35.09
CA VAL A 372 18.90 -10.20 -35.20
C VAL A 372 19.99 -9.50 -36.03
N GLU A 373 21.27 -9.76 -35.72
CA GLU A 373 22.43 -9.19 -36.45
C GLU A 373 22.43 -9.57 -37.90
N GLU A 374 22.21 -10.84 -38.27
CA GLU A 374 22.17 -11.31 -39.65
C GLU A 374 20.97 -10.75 -40.41
N SER A 375 19.81 -10.58 -39.75
CA SER A 375 18.59 -10.09 -40.36
C SER A 375 18.59 -8.57 -40.56
N LEU A 376 18.91 -7.82 -39.48
CA LEU A 376 18.89 -6.35 -39.49
C LEU A 376 20.23 -5.74 -40.00
N LYS A 377 21.30 -6.52 -40.02
CA LYS A 377 22.63 -6.08 -40.47
C LYS A 377 23.08 -4.79 -39.76
N GLU A 378 23.38 -3.74 -40.52
CA GLU A 378 23.82 -2.44 -39.98
C GLU A 378 22.76 -1.78 -39.05
N LEU A 379 21.50 -2.17 -39.20
CA LEU A 379 20.42 -1.66 -38.35
C LEU A 379 20.33 -2.33 -36.98
N ALA A 380 21.06 -3.42 -36.74
CA ALA A 380 21.10 -4.06 -35.44
C ALA A 380 21.88 -3.23 -34.40
N GLY A 381 22.85 -2.39 -34.84
CA GLY A 381 23.64 -1.56 -33.93
C GLY A 381 22.94 -0.25 -33.57
N ASP A 382 23.14 0.18 -32.30
CA ASP A 382 22.59 1.44 -31.77
C ASP A 382 23.54 2.64 -31.91
N ASP A 383 24.72 2.44 -32.51
CA ASP A 383 25.79 3.45 -32.59
C ASP A 383 25.46 4.66 -33.47
N ALA A 384 24.40 4.59 -34.28
CA ALA A 384 23.98 5.68 -35.13
C ALA A 384 22.50 6.05 -34.92
N PRO A 385 22.19 7.31 -34.58
CA PRO A 385 20.79 7.78 -34.42
C PRO A 385 19.92 7.53 -35.66
N GLU A 386 20.54 7.49 -36.84
CA GLU A 386 19.86 7.19 -38.10
C GLU A 386 19.32 5.74 -38.14
N ASN A 387 19.97 4.78 -37.47
CA ASN A 387 19.54 3.39 -37.45
C ASN A 387 18.22 3.23 -36.68
N ALA A 388 18.05 3.90 -35.57
CA ALA A 388 16.80 3.90 -34.83
C ALA A 388 15.63 4.46 -35.67
N ASP A 389 15.86 5.52 -36.40
CA ASP A 389 14.89 6.13 -37.31
C ASP A 389 14.53 5.22 -38.48
N LEU A 390 15.52 4.47 -39.02
CA LEU A 390 15.31 3.50 -40.10
C LEU A 390 14.57 2.25 -39.58
N ARG A 391 14.91 1.74 -38.39
CA ARG A 391 14.15 0.64 -37.71
C ARG A 391 12.70 1.04 -37.53
N ARG A 392 12.43 2.25 -36.98
CA ARG A 392 11.07 2.78 -36.86
C ARG A 392 10.34 2.87 -38.19
N THR A 393 11.05 3.33 -39.26
CA THR A 393 10.47 3.40 -40.60
C THR A 393 10.09 2.02 -41.12
N LEU A 394 10.96 1.03 -40.94
CA LEU A 394 10.73 -0.36 -41.36
C LEU A 394 9.57 -1.00 -40.58
N SER A 395 9.50 -0.80 -39.25
CA SER A 395 8.41 -1.30 -38.41
C SER A 395 7.05 -0.76 -38.90
N VAL A 396 6.91 0.55 -39.09
CA VAL A 396 5.67 1.17 -39.55
C VAL A 396 5.29 0.70 -40.97
N LEU A 397 6.26 0.49 -41.86
CA LEU A 397 5.98 -0.06 -43.18
C LEU A 397 5.43 -1.49 -43.12
N ILE A 398 5.98 -2.32 -42.25
CA ILE A 398 5.51 -3.70 -42.05
C ILE A 398 4.10 -3.68 -41.41
N ASP A 399 3.89 -2.88 -40.38
CA ASP A 399 2.61 -2.78 -39.65
C ASP A 399 1.47 -2.23 -40.54
N THR A 400 1.80 -1.38 -41.51
CA THR A 400 0.85 -0.87 -42.53
C THR A 400 0.75 -1.75 -43.76
N ASN A 401 1.23 -3.02 -43.71
CA ASN A 401 1.27 -3.94 -44.88
C ASN A 401 1.88 -3.32 -46.11
N MET A 402 2.96 -2.55 -45.98
CA MET A 402 3.66 -1.86 -47.07
C MET A 402 2.83 -0.75 -47.77
N ASN A 403 1.77 -0.26 -47.12
CA ASN A 403 1.01 0.89 -47.60
C ASN A 403 1.80 2.18 -47.38
N VAL A 404 2.55 2.60 -48.42
CA VAL A 404 3.45 3.77 -48.36
C VAL A 404 2.72 5.06 -47.99
N ALA A 405 1.49 5.25 -48.47
CA ALA A 405 0.73 6.46 -48.18
C ALA A 405 0.27 6.53 -46.71
N GLU A 406 -0.09 5.40 -46.14
CA GLU A 406 -0.47 5.26 -44.70
C GLU A 406 0.76 5.39 -43.80
N ALA A 407 1.84 4.69 -44.13
CA ALA A 407 3.11 4.79 -43.42
C ALA A 407 3.66 6.23 -43.42
N ALA A 408 3.55 6.96 -44.52
CA ALA A 408 3.98 8.35 -44.60
C ALA A 408 3.18 9.26 -43.64
N ARG A 409 1.87 9.05 -43.54
CA ARG A 409 1.02 9.77 -42.58
C ARG A 409 1.38 9.45 -41.14
N THR A 410 1.57 8.16 -40.83
CA THR A 410 1.93 7.69 -39.46
C THR A 410 3.28 8.24 -39.02
N LEU A 411 4.25 8.33 -39.93
CA LEU A 411 5.59 8.84 -39.66
C LEU A 411 5.72 10.37 -39.80
N PHE A 412 4.67 11.06 -40.21
CA PHE A 412 4.69 12.49 -40.54
C PHE A 412 5.73 12.85 -41.59
N PHE A 413 5.95 11.97 -42.57
CA PHE A 413 6.85 12.20 -43.69
C PHE A 413 6.09 12.57 -44.98
N HIS A 414 6.77 13.38 -45.83
CA HIS A 414 6.30 13.52 -47.19
C HIS A 414 6.49 12.21 -47.96
N TYR A 415 5.55 11.84 -48.84
CA TYR A 415 5.55 10.61 -49.61
C TYR A 415 6.89 10.30 -50.30
N ASN A 416 7.51 11.32 -50.94
CA ASN A 416 8.79 11.16 -51.64
C ASN A 416 9.94 10.88 -50.65
N THR A 417 9.94 11.46 -49.47
CA THR A 417 10.94 11.19 -48.44
C THR A 417 10.86 9.74 -47.98
N LEU A 418 9.64 9.23 -47.76
CA LEU A 418 9.47 7.84 -47.38
C LEU A 418 9.91 6.88 -48.51
N ARG A 419 9.58 7.16 -49.77
CA ARG A 419 10.07 6.35 -50.90
C ARG A 419 11.60 6.28 -50.96
N TYR A 420 12.28 7.39 -50.72
CA TYR A 420 13.75 7.39 -50.64
C TYR A 420 14.24 6.51 -49.49
N ARG A 421 13.63 6.59 -48.33
CA ARG A 421 13.98 5.73 -47.17
C ARG A 421 13.71 4.25 -47.47
N ILE A 422 12.62 3.90 -48.11
CA ILE A 422 12.33 2.52 -48.55
C ILE A 422 13.44 2.02 -49.48
N ALA A 423 13.81 2.79 -50.50
CA ALA A 423 14.89 2.41 -51.41
C ALA A 423 16.25 2.28 -50.70
N LYS A 424 16.51 3.07 -49.62
CA LYS A 424 17.69 2.91 -48.77
C LYS A 424 17.61 1.60 -47.98
N LEU A 425 16.50 1.32 -47.33
CA LEU A 425 16.26 0.09 -46.57
C LEU A 425 16.37 -1.17 -47.44
N GLU A 426 15.79 -1.15 -48.67
CA GLU A 426 15.89 -2.29 -49.57
C GLU A 426 17.32 -2.54 -50.09
N ARG A 427 18.14 -1.52 -50.22
CA ARG A 427 19.57 -1.69 -50.53
C ARG A 427 20.34 -2.33 -49.38
N MET A 428 19.97 -2.04 -48.13
CA MET A 428 20.63 -2.58 -46.95
C MET A 428 20.17 -4.01 -46.62
N LEU A 429 18.88 -4.24 -46.66
CA LEU A 429 18.26 -5.46 -46.15
C LEU A 429 17.83 -6.46 -47.21
N GLY A 430 17.65 -6.01 -48.46
CA GLY A 430 17.10 -6.79 -49.57
C GLY A 430 15.68 -6.36 -49.95
N PRO A 431 15.07 -6.96 -51.00
CA PRO A 431 13.82 -6.52 -51.61
C PRO A 431 12.58 -6.93 -50.78
N PHE A 432 12.49 -6.50 -49.54
CA PHE A 432 11.42 -6.88 -48.62
C PHE A 432 10.02 -6.36 -49.12
N GLY A 433 9.99 -5.38 -49.98
CA GLY A 433 8.76 -4.91 -50.62
C GLY A 433 8.06 -6.00 -51.43
N SER A 434 8.83 -6.87 -52.08
CA SER A 434 8.33 -7.95 -52.94
C SER A 434 8.49 -9.35 -52.36
N ASP A 435 9.33 -9.54 -51.32
CA ASP A 435 9.59 -10.83 -50.69
C ASP A 435 8.86 -10.96 -49.34
N PRO A 436 7.75 -11.73 -49.26
CA PRO A 436 7.00 -11.95 -48.03
C PRO A 436 7.80 -12.67 -46.93
N GLN A 437 8.71 -13.59 -47.35
CA GLN A 437 9.51 -14.36 -46.38
C GLN A 437 10.54 -13.45 -45.68
N LEU A 438 11.20 -12.61 -46.47
CA LEU A 438 12.12 -11.61 -45.93
C LEU A 438 11.41 -10.61 -45.04
N ARG A 439 10.18 -10.16 -45.40
CA ARG A 439 9.37 -9.30 -44.51
C ARG A 439 9.07 -9.95 -43.15
N LEU A 440 8.71 -11.24 -43.14
CA LEU A 440 8.46 -11.98 -41.88
C LEU A 440 9.73 -12.06 -41.04
N THR A 441 10.86 -12.37 -41.69
CA THR A 441 12.16 -12.42 -41.01
C THR A 441 12.51 -11.07 -40.36
N LEU A 442 12.38 -9.97 -41.12
CA LEU A 442 12.63 -8.62 -40.62
C LEU A 442 11.65 -8.20 -39.54
N ALA A 443 10.36 -8.57 -39.65
CA ALA A 443 9.36 -8.30 -38.62
C ALA A 443 9.71 -8.99 -37.30
N LEU A 444 10.13 -10.27 -37.34
CA LEU A 444 10.55 -11.00 -36.18
C LEU A 444 11.83 -10.42 -35.56
N ALA A 445 12.81 -10.09 -36.39
CA ALA A 445 14.08 -9.50 -35.96
C ALA A 445 13.87 -8.15 -35.25
N LEU A 446 12.99 -7.27 -35.78
CA LEU A 446 12.62 -6.01 -35.14
C LEU A 446 11.94 -6.26 -33.77
N LYS A 447 10.98 -7.18 -33.70
CA LYS A 447 10.29 -7.49 -32.45
C LYS A 447 11.23 -8.06 -31.39
N ILE A 448 12.21 -8.88 -31.78
CA ILE A 448 13.23 -9.41 -30.86
C ILE A 448 14.16 -8.28 -30.41
N HIS A 449 14.61 -7.44 -31.35
CA HIS A 449 15.44 -6.28 -31.03
C HIS A 449 14.77 -5.37 -30.01
N ASP A 450 13.49 -4.97 -30.25
CA ASP A 450 12.73 -4.08 -29.37
C ASP A 450 12.48 -4.72 -27.98
N MET A 451 12.23 -6.04 -27.94
CA MET A 451 11.95 -6.76 -26.70
C MET A 451 13.20 -6.95 -25.84
N ARG A 452 14.37 -7.18 -26.45
CA ARG A 452 15.60 -7.59 -25.73
C ARG A 452 16.63 -6.47 -25.61
N GLY A 453 16.47 -5.37 -26.35
CA GLY A 453 17.45 -4.29 -26.38
C GLY A 453 18.79 -4.71 -26.99
N ILE A 454 18.75 -5.58 -27.98
CA ILE A 454 19.94 -6.16 -28.64
C ILE A 454 19.97 -5.82 -30.11
#